data_a9d9201821f6aa0ba8b7ebbe95cc756a
#
_entry.id   a9d9201821f6aa0ba8b7ebbe95cc756a
#
_cell.length_a   1.000
_cell.length_b   1.000
_cell.length_c   1.000
_cell.angle_alpha   90.00
_cell.angle_beta   90.00
_cell.angle_gamma   90.00
#
_symmetry.space_group_name_H-M   'P 1'
#
loop_
_entity.id
_entity.type
_entity.pdbx_description
1 polymer ?
#
loop_
_entity_poly.entity_id
_entity_poly.type
_entity_poly.pdbx_seq_one_letter_code
_entity_poly.pdbx_strand_id
1 'polypeptide(L)'
;MVYEIIDGFVQAIQLIVSLNPEVVTITVLTIIVSLTSTFLSAIISVPAGAYIYAHDFFGKRLVINIIQTLYALPTVLAGLLLFLFLSHQGPLGFLDFLFTPQGMILAQMILVTPLIIGLTITALSGIDKDMRHSIISLGATKFQAIVTLIQEARFAILAAVILGFGRAISEVGAAMIIGGNIRAFPGDILSGTRVLTTAISLETSQGDFPLAIALGLILLGVAIVVNVGLNMIQSGSLWKNSWNS
;
A
#
# COMPACT_ATOMS: atom_id res chain seq x y z
N MET A 1 3.21 19.05 -31.92
CA MET A 1 2.52 18.09 -31.05
C MET A 1 3.18 16.69 -31.06
N VAL A 2 3.25 15.93 -32.18
CA VAL A 2 3.90 14.59 -32.16
C VAL A 2 5.40 14.68 -31.86
N TYR A 3 6.12 15.62 -32.46
CA TYR A 3 7.55 15.85 -32.17
C TYR A 3 7.79 16.26 -30.71
N GLU A 4 6.96 17.10 -30.14
CA GLU A 4 7.05 17.51 -28.73
C GLU A 4 6.86 16.34 -27.78
N ILE A 5 5.97 15.40 -28.11
CA ILE A 5 5.78 14.16 -27.33
C ILE A 5 7.03 13.29 -27.40
N ILE A 6 7.60 13.09 -28.60
CA ILE A 6 8.83 12.31 -28.78
C ILE A 6 9.99 12.94 -28.03
N ASP A 7 10.18 14.25 -28.14
CA ASP A 7 11.22 15.00 -27.42
C ASP A 7 11.02 14.90 -25.91
N GLY A 8 9.77 14.98 -25.41
CA GLY A 8 9.44 14.77 -24.02
C GLY A 8 9.84 13.37 -23.49
N PHE A 9 9.60 12.31 -24.29
CA PHE A 9 10.06 10.96 -23.94
C PHE A 9 11.58 10.82 -23.93
N VAL A 10 12.30 11.41 -24.89
CA VAL A 10 13.75 11.38 -24.94
C VAL A 10 14.34 12.10 -23.73
N GLN A 11 13.82 13.29 -23.38
CA GLN A 11 14.24 14.01 -22.19
C GLN A 11 13.90 13.25 -20.90
N ALA A 12 12.74 12.61 -20.81
CA ALA A 12 12.37 11.77 -19.66
C ALA A 12 13.36 10.62 -19.45
N ILE A 13 13.76 9.92 -20.52
CA ILE A 13 14.77 8.86 -20.46
C ILE A 13 16.14 9.43 -20.00
N GLN A 14 16.51 10.60 -20.49
CA GLN A 14 17.76 11.27 -20.05
C GLN A 14 17.72 11.60 -18.56
N LEU A 15 16.61 12.11 -18.03
CA LEU A 15 16.44 12.39 -16.60
C LEU A 15 16.59 11.13 -15.74
N ILE A 16 16.06 10.00 -16.21
CA ILE A 16 16.19 8.72 -15.52
C ILE A 16 17.65 8.21 -15.56
N VAL A 17 18.27 8.19 -16.74
CA VAL A 17 19.63 7.67 -16.95
C VAL A 17 20.68 8.54 -16.26
N SER A 18 20.50 9.87 -16.25
CA SER A 18 21.38 10.80 -15.55
C SER A 18 21.22 10.80 -14.03
N LEU A 19 20.30 9.98 -13.50
CA LEU A 19 19.96 9.96 -12.07
C LEU A 19 19.68 11.37 -11.53
N ASN A 20 18.83 12.12 -12.22
CA ASN A 20 18.48 13.47 -11.81
C ASN A 20 18.12 13.50 -10.30
N PRO A 21 18.76 14.36 -9.50
CA PRO A 21 18.56 14.36 -8.03
C PRO A 21 17.12 14.53 -7.59
N GLU A 22 16.30 15.30 -8.32
CA GLU A 22 14.89 15.46 -8.00
C GLU A 22 14.11 14.16 -8.26
N VAL A 23 14.34 13.51 -9.39
CA VAL A 23 13.71 12.23 -9.74
C VAL A 23 14.06 11.14 -8.71
N VAL A 24 15.34 11.07 -8.32
CA VAL A 24 15.81 10.12 -7.31
C VAL A 24 15.16 10.40 -5.96
N THR A 25 15.14 11.65 -5.52
CA THR A 25 14.57 12.06 -4.23
C THR A 25 13.08 11.70 -4.14
N ILE A 26 12.29 12.04 -5.16
CA ILE A 26 10.87 11.72 -5.24
C ILE A 26 10.64 10.21 -5.22
N THR A 27 11.43 9.45 -5.97
CA THR A 27 11.33 7.99 -6.06
C THR A 27 11.63 7.34 -4.71
N VAL A 28 12.74 7.71 -4.09
CA VAL A 28 13.15 7.14 -2.79
C VAL A 28 12.13 7.47 -1.71
N LEU A 29 11.67 8.72 -1.64
CA LEU A 29 10.62 9.13 -0.68
C LEU A 29 9.34 8.32 -0.89
N THR A 30 8.91 8.12 -2.14
CA THR A 30 7.72 7.32 -2.45
C THR A 30 7.86 5.89 -1.93
N ILE A 31 9.01 5.27 -2.17
CA ILE A 31 9.29 3.90 -1.72
C ILE A 31 9.31 3.84 -0.18
N ILE A 32 9.98 4.77 0.49
CA ILE A 32 10.03 4.82 1.96
C ILE A 32 8.62 4.95 2.55
N VAL A 33 7.84 5.93 2.09
CA VAL A 33 6.49 6.17 2.62
C VAL A 33 5.58 4.96 2.36
N SER A 34 5.60 4.41 1.15
CA SER A 34 4.70 3.30 0.78
C SER A 34 5.11 1.96 1.43
N LEU A 35 6.41 1.67 1.56
CA LEU A 35 6.87 0.47 2.27
C LEU A 35 6.58 0.57 3.75
N THR A 36 6.88 1.71 4.39
CA THR A 36 6.64 1.89 5.82
C THR A 36 5.17 1.80 6.16
N SER A 37 4.30 2.48 5.41
CA SER A 37 2.85 2.42 5.62
C SER A 37 2.29 1.01 5.44
N THR A 38 2.73 0.29 4.41
CA THR A 38 2.28 -1.08 4.14
C THR A 38 2.77 -2.04 5.21
N PHE A 39 4.03 -1.92 5.64
CA PHE A 39 4.61 -2.76 6.69
C PHE A 39 3.87 -2.58 8.02
N LEU A 40 3.66 -1.32 8.44
CA LEU A 40 2.91 -1.01 9.66
C LEU A 40 1.45 -1.48 9.57
N SER A 41 0.82 -1.28 8.41
CA SER A 41 -0.53 -1.80 8.16
C SER A 41 -0.57 -3.32 8.25
N ALA A 42 0.41 -4.04 7.69
CA ALA A 42 0.44 -5.49 7.72
C ALA A 42 0.58 -6.05 9.13
N ILE A 43 1.42 -5.43 9.99
CA ILE A 43 1.58 -5.81 11.40
C ILE A 43 0.25 -5.77 12.16
N ILE A 44 -0.60 -4.79 11.86
CA ILE A 44 -1.92 -4.62 12.49
C ILE A 44 -2.96 -5.49 11.81
N SER A 45 -2.97 -5.49 10.48
CA SER A 45 -4.05 -6.06 9.67
C SER A 45 -4.05 -7.59 9.65
N VAL A 46 -2.88 -8.22 9.56
CA VAL A 46 -2.79 -9.68 9.49
C VAL A 46 -3.31 -10.33 10.78
N PRO A 47 -2.86 -9.92 11.97
CA PRO A 47 -3.44 -10.44 13.22
C PRO A 47 -4.93 -10.10 13.38
N ALA A 48 -5.35 -8.87 13.01
CA ALA A 48 -6.76 -8.47 13.09
C ALA A 48 -7.65 -9.31 12.16
N GLY A 49 -7.23 -9.52 10.91
CA GLY A 49 -7.95 -10.36 9.95
C GLY A 49 -8.04 -11.83 10.42
N ALA A 50 -6.95 -12.37 10.96
CA ALA A 50 -6.92 -13.71 11.52
C ALA A 50 -7.82 -13.85 12.75
N TYR A 51 -7.85 -12.84 13.62
CA TYR A 51 -8.73 -12.80 14.78
C TYR A 51 -10.20 -12.78 14.36
N ILE A 52 -10.59 -11.90 13.43
CA ILE A 52 -11.96 -11.81 12.90
C ILE A 52 -12.36 -13.14 12.24
N TYR A 53 -11.45 -13.77 11.48
CA TYR A 53 -11.70 -15.07 10.87
C TYR A 53 -11.98 -16.15 11.91
N ALA A 54 -11.13 -16.27 12.93
CA ALA A 54 -11.13 -17.38 13.89
C ALA A 54 -12.25 -17.32 14.94
N HIS A 55 -12.81 -16.14 15.21
CA HIS A 55 -13.82 -15.96 16.25
C HIS A 55 -15.19 -15.67 15.65
N ASP A 56 -16.22 -16.32 16.21
CA ASP A 56 -17.60 -16.01 15.93
C ASP A 56 -18.14 -15.10 17.04
N PHE A 57 -18.62 -13.92 16.63
CA PHE A 57 -19.19 -12.91 17.52
C PHE A 57 -20.40 -12.25 16.89
N PHE A 58 -21.25 -11.66 17.73
CA PHE A 58 -22.42 -10.91 17.25
C PHE A 58 -21.98 -9.74 16.37
N GLY A 59 -22.55 -9.63 15.17
CA GLY A 59 -22.19 -8.55 14.25
C GLY A 59 -20.99 -8.81 13.36
N LYS A 60 -20.35 -10.01 13.37
CA LYS A 60 -19.19 -10.35 12.51
C LYS A 60 -19.42 -10.01 11.04
N ARG A 61 -20.61 -10.33 10.50
CA ARG A 61 -20.95 -9.99 9.10
C ARG A 61 -20.97 -8.49 8.85
N LEU A 62 -21.49 -7.72 9.82
CA LEU A 62 -21.49 -6.25 9.72
C LEU A 62 -20.08 -5.69 9.70
N VAL A 63 -19.20 -6.18 10.57
CA VAL A 63 -17.78 -5.78 10.61
C VAL A 63 -17.10 -6.09 9.29
N ILE A 64 -17.29 -7.29 8.73
CA ILE A 64 -16.73 -7.67 7.43
C ILE A 64 -17.26 -6.77 6.32
N ASN A 65 -18.56 -6.48 6.30
CA ASN A 65 -19.17 -5.58 5.31
C ASN A 65 -18.61 -4.16 5.41
N ILE A 66 -18.42 -3.63 6.63
CA ILE A 66 -17.79 -2.32 6.84
C ILE A 66 -16.36 -2.33 6.29
N ILE A 67 -15.56 -3.33 6.63
CA ILE A 67 -14.19 -3.46 6.13
C ILE A 67 -14.17 -3.47 4.59
N GLN A 68 -15.06 -4.24 3.96
CA GLN A 68 -15.16 -4.30 2.50
C GLN A 68 -15.63 -2.98 1.88
N THR A 69 -16.53 -2.25 2.55
CA THR A 69 -16.96 -0.93 2.10
C THR A 69 -15.80 0.07 2.13
N LEU A 70 -14.92 -0.04 3.12
CA LEU A 70 -13.73 0.81 3.24
C LEU A 70 -12.70 0.60 2.11
N TYR A 71 -12.77 -0.49 1.32
CA TYR A 71 -11.93 -0.62 0.11
C TYR A 71 -12.24 0.45 -0.93
N ALA A 72 -13.52 0.84 -1.01
CA ALA A 72 -14.02 1.85 -1.95
C ALA A 72 -14.07 3.26 -1.33
N LEU A 73 -13.46 3.45 -0.14
CA LEU A 73 -13.43 4.77 0.50
C LEU A 73 -12.77 5.79 -0.44
N PRO A 74 -13.46 6.91 -0.77
CA PRO A 74 -12.86 7.98 -1.57
C PRO A 74 -11.63 8.54 -0.85
N THR A 75 -10.47 8.43 -1.51
CA THR A 75 -9.17 8.74 -0.88
C THR A 75 -9.04 10.22 -0.52
N VAL A 76 -9.63 11.09 -1.33
CA VAL A 76 -9.72 12.53 -1.05
C VAL A 76 -10.52 12.78 0.23
N LEU A 77 -11.63 12.06 0.44
CA LEU A 77 -12.42 12.16 1.66
C LEU A 77 -11.64 11.67 2.88
N ALA A 78 -10.96 10.53 2.75
CA ALA A 78 -10.10 10.01 3.83
C ALA A 78 -9.00 11.02 4.20
N GLY A 79 -8.35 11.61 3.20
CA GLY A 79 -7.35 12.66 3.38
C GLY A 79 -7.93 13.90 4.07
N LEU A 80 -9.11 14.35 3.64
CA LEU A 80 -9.79 15.50 4.25
C LEU A 80 -10.15 15.26 5.72
N LEU A 81 -10.72 14.10 6.02
CA LEU A 81 -11.05 13.74 7.41
C LEU A 81 -9.79 13.69 8.27
N LEU A 82 -8.75 13.01 7.79
CA LEU A 82 -7.48 12.93 8.51
C LEU A 82 -6.84 14.31 8.68
N PHE A 83 -6.92 15.18 7.67
CA PHE A 83 -6.46 16.57 7.75
C PHE A 83 -7.13 17.32 8.91
N LEU A 84 -8.46 17.21 9.04
CA LEU A 84 -9.19 17.83 10.14
C LEU A 84 -8.76 17.28 11.50
N PHE A 85 -8.46 15.98 11.60
CA PHE A 85 -7.96 15.38 12.84
C PHE A 85 -6.54 15.83 13.20
N LEU A 86 -5.66 15.97 12.20
CA LEU A 86 -4.26 16.38 12.38
C LEU A 86 -4.05 17.89 12.39
N SER A 87 -5.07 18.70 12.05
CA SER A 87 -4.96 20.17 12.09
C SER A 87 -4.69 20.64 13.52
N HIS A 88 -4.08 21.82 13.66
CA HIS A 88 -3.73 22.42 14.97
C HIS A 88 -4.91 22.46 15.96
N GLN A 89 -6.13 22.62 15.45
CA GLN A 89 -7.36 22.62 16.26
C GLN A 89 -7.98 21.24 16.39
N GLY A 90 -7.43 20.23 15.70
CA GLY A 90 -7.92 18.86 15.71
C GLY A 90 -7.40 18.06 16.93
N PRO A 91 -8.05 16.92 17.23
CA PRO A 91 -7.71 16.10 18.39
C PRO A 91 -6.31 15.50 18.35
N LEU A 92 -5.70 15.38 17.17
CA LEU A 92 -4.36 14.84 16.95
C LEU A 92 -3.36 15.95 16.50
N GLY A 93 -3.72 17.22 16.61
CA GLY A 93 -2.88 18.35 16.21
C GLY A 93 -1.54 18.42 16.95
N PHE A 94 -1.47 17.88 18.17
CA PHE A 94 -0.24 17.81 18.95
C PHE A 94 0.86 16.92 18.34
N LEU A 95 0.53 16.09 17.32
CA LEU A 95 1.50 15.26 16.61
C LEU A 95 2.31 16.03 15.58
N ASP A 96 1.83 17.19 15.14
CA ASP A 96 2.44 18.01 14.07
C ASP A 96 2.78 17.24 12.79
N PHE A 97 1.89 16.27 12.39
CA PHE A 97 2.10 15.38 11.26
C PHE A 97 1.64 15.95 9.91
N LEU A 98 0.94 17.10 9.90
CA LEU A 98 0.56 17.74 8.64
C LEU A 98 1.80 18.18 7.86
N PHE A 99 1.74 17.95 6.55
CA PHE A 99 2.81 18.30 5.61
C PHE A 99 4.15 17.63 5.92
N THR A 100 4.08 16.42 6.50
CA THR A 100 5.25 15.58 6.78
C THR A 100 5.10 14.19 6.18
N PRO A 101 6.20 13.44 5.94
CA PRO A 101 6.13 12.04 5.52
C PRO A 101 5.37 11.16 6.52
N GLN A 102 5.44 11.45 7.82
CA GLN A 102 4.72 10.73 8.87
C GLN A 102 3.20 10.82 8.70
N GLY A 103 2.70 12.02 8.39
CA GLY A 103 1.29 12.22 8.09
C GLY A 103 0.84 11.46 6.84
N MET A 104 1.68 11.42 5.80
CA MET A 104 1.43 10.64 4.59
C MET A 104 1.41 9.12 4.87
N ILE A 105 2.34 8.64 5.69
CA ILE A 105 2.36 7.23 6.14
C ILE A 105 1.03 6.89 6.85
N LEU A 106 0.58 7.75 7.77
CA LEU A 106 -0.68 7.55 8.49
C LEU A 106 -1.88 7.55 7.54
N ALA A 107 -1.91 8.46 6.56
CA ALA A 107 -2.97 8.50 5.54
C ALA A 107 -3.03 7.21 4.72
N GLN A 108 -1.88 6.72 4.26
CA GLN A 108 -1.80 5.46 3.53
C GLN A 108 -2.18 4.26 4.41
N MET A 109 -1.80 4.24 5.68
CA MET A 109 -2.21 3.18 6.61
C MET A 109 -3.73 3.08 6.74
N ILE A 110 -4.45 4.19 6.83
CA ILE A 110 -5.91 4.21 6.91
C ILE A 110 -6.55 3.55 5.69
N LEU A 111 -5.98 3.76 4.50
CA LEU A 111 -6.49 3.20 3.24
C LEU A 111 -6.12 1.73 3.03
N VAL A 112 -4.91 1.35 3.43
CA VAL A 112 -4.34 0.01 3.18
C VAL A 112 -4.78 -1.00 4.25
N THR A 113 -4.95 -0.58 5.49
CA THR A 113 -5.33 -1.46 6.61
C THR A 113 -6.62 -2.26 6.35
N PRO A 114 -7.76 -1.65 5.98
CA PRO A 114 -8.97 -2.43 5.72
C PRO A 114 -8.79 -3.41 4.56
N LEU A 115 -8.05 -3.04 3.52
CA LEU A 115 -7.76 -3.90 2.38
C LEU A 115 -7.00 -5.16 2.81
N ILE A 116 -5.90 -5.01 3.57
CA ILE A 116 -5.11 -6.15 4.03
C ILE A 116 -5.92 -7.02 5.01
N ILE A 117 -6.73 -6.42 5.92
CA ILE A 117 -7.60 -7.18 6.82
C ILE A 117 -8.53 -8.10 6.03
N GLY A 118 -9.25 -7.55 5.07
CA GLY A 118 -10.24 -8.32 4.33
C GLY A 118 -9.61 -9.36 3.42
N LEU A 119 -8.49 -9.05 2.77
CA LEU A 119 -7.76 -10.03 1.97
C LEU A 119 -7.17 -11.14 2.85
N THR A 120 -6.74 -10.83 4.09
CA THR A 120 -6.32 -11.85 5.07
C THR A 120 -7.48 -12.77 5.45
N ILE A 121 -8.68 -12.21 5.72
CA ILE A 121 -9.88 -13.03 5.99
C ILE A 121 -10.18 -13.93 4.79
N THR A 122 -10.10 -13.41 3.57
CA THR A 122 -10.32 -14.19 2.34
C THR A 122 -9.30 -15.30 2.19
N ALA A 123 -8.01 -15.01 2.41
CA ALA A 123 -6.92 -15.99 2.34
C ALA A 123 -7.14 -17.16 3.32
N LEU A 124 -7.50 -16.86 4.56
CA LEU A 124 -7.78 -17.86 5.59
C LEU A 124 -9.08 -18.65 5.29
N SER A 125 -10.08 -18.00 4.70
CA SER A 125 -11.33 -18.66 4.29
C SER A 125 -11.15 -19.62 3.13
N GLY A 126 -10.11 -19.47 2.34
CA GLY A 126 -9.75 -20.37 1.24
C GLY A 126 -9.05 -21.65 1.66
N ILE A 127 -8.68 -21.80 2.94
CA ILE A 127 -8.08 -23.04 3.45
C ILE A 127 -9.15 -24.12 3.56
N ASP A 128 -8.77 -25.36 3.17
CA ASP A 128 -9.65 -26.53 3.23
C ASP A 128 -10.17 -26.75 4.66
N LYS A 129 -11.47 -27.07 4.74
CA LYS A 129 -12.15 -27.37 6.00
C LYS A 129 -11.58 -28.61 6.69
N ASP A 130 -11.16 -29.62 5.92
CA ASP A 130 -10.58 -30.84 6.45
C ASP A 130 -9.25 -30.57 7.13
N MET A 131 -8.45 -29.67 6.61
CA MET A 131 -7.22 -29.21 7.25
C MET A 131 -7.50 -28.55 8.60
N ARG A 132 -8.52 -27.67 8.66
CA ARG A 132 -8.93 -27.03 9.92
C ARG A 132 -9.41 -28.07 10.94
N HIS A 133 -10.19 -29.05 10.52
CA HIS A 133 -10.64 -30.15 11.38
C HIS A 133 -9.48 -30.98 11.89
N SER A 134 -8.51 -31.29 11.03
CA SER A 134 -7.30 -32.06 11.39
C SER A 134 -6.49 -31.34 12.48
N ILE A 135 -6.26 -30.04 12.35
CA ILE A 135 -5.54 -29.23 13.35
C ILE A 135 -6.22 -29.30 14.73
N ILE A 136 -7.56 -29.21 14.76
CA ILE A 136 -8.34 -29.28 16.00
C ILE A 136 -8.30 -30.70 16.58
N SER A 137 -8.42 -31.74 15.74
CA SER A 137 -8.40 -33.14 16.17
C SER A 137 -7.05 -33.57 16.74
N LEU A 138 -5.96 -32.92 16.34
CA LEU A 138 -4.62 -33.10 16.91
C LEU A 138 -4.43 -32.40 18.27
N GLY A 139 -5.47 -31.78 18.82
CA GLY A 139 -5.45 -31.13 20.14
C GLY A 139 -4.83 -29.74 20.15
N ALA A 140 -4.70 -29.07 19.00
CA ALA A 140 -4.18 -27.72 18.95
C ALA A 140 -5.09 -26.74 19.72
N THR A 141 -4.48 -25.87 20.54
CA THR A 141 -5.18 -24.75 21.15
C THR A 141 -5.66 -23.76 20.08
N LYS A 142 -6.64 -22.91 20.41
CA LYS A 142 -7.13 -21.88 19.48
C LYS A 142 -6.03 -21.01 18.90
N PHE A 143 -5.06 -20.60 19.74
CA PHE A 143 -3.92 -19.80 19.30
C PHE A 143 -3.00 -20.59 18.34
N GLN A 144 -2.68 -21.84 18.67
CA GLN A 144 -1.88 -22.70 17.80
C GLN A 144 -2.57 -22.94 16.46
N ALA A 145 -3.89 -23.16 16.46
CA ALA A 145 -4.67 -23.31 15.24
C ALA A 145 -4.61 -22.06 14.36
N ILE A 146 -4.75 -20.86 14.94
CA ILE A 146 -4.64 -19.58 14.19
C ILE A 146 -3.25 -19.45 13.57
N VAL A 147 -2.19 -19.68 14.35
CA VAL A 147 -0.80 -19.57 13.86
C VAL A 147 -0.56 -20.56 12.71
N THR A 148 -1.01 -21.81 12.85
CA THR A 148 -0.87 -22.83 11.79
C THR A 148 -1.63 -22.41 10.52
N LEU A 149 -2.85 -21.88 10.65
CA LEU A 149 -3.63 -21.40 9.51
C LEU A 149 -2.96 -20.21 8.82
N ILE A 150 -2.36 -19.26 9.57
CA ILE A 150 -1.57 -18.15 9.00
C ILE A 150 -0.35 -18.69 8.24
N GLN A 151 0.35 -19.70 8.80
CA GLN A 151 1.50 -20.32 8.14
C GLN A 151 1.09 -21.03 6.84
N GLU A 152 -0.07 -21.66 6.81
CA GLU A 152 -0.59 -22.29 5.60
C GLU A 152 -1.02 -21.28 4.55
N ALA A 153 -1.70 -20.21 4.96
CA ALA A 153 -2.13 -19.12 4.07
C ALA A 153 -1.01 -18.11 3.74
N ARG A 154 0.23 -18.32 4.20
CA ARG A 154 1.32 -17.32 4.14
C ARG A 154 1.52 -16.69 2.75
N PHE A 155 1.44 -17.46 1.68
CA PHE A 155 1.62 -16.94 0.31
C PHE A 155 0.44 -16.06 -0.12
N ALA A 156 -0.78 -16.43 0.24
CA ALA A 156 -1.97 -15.62 -0.02
C ALA A 156 -1.98 -14.35 0.84
N ILE A 157 -1.53 -14.43 2.09
CA ILE A 157 -1.38 -13.26 2.97
C ILE A 157 -0.26 -12.33 2.46
N LEU A 158 0.88 -12.89 2.01
CA LEU A 158 1.95 -12.10 1.41
C LEU A 158 1.46 -11.40 0.14
N ALA A 159 0.68 -12.08 -0.70
CA ALA A 159 0.05 -11.46 -1.86
C ALA A 159 -0.89 -10.31 -1.47
N ALA A 160 -1.65 -10.45 -0.38
CA ALA A 160 -2.50 -9.38 0.15
C ALA A 160 -1.67 -8.15 0.58
N VAL A 161 -0.52 -8.35 1.24
CA VAL A 161 0.39 -7.27 1.63
C VAL A 161 1.00 -6.57 0.41
N ILE A 162 1.41 -7.34 -0.61
CA ILE A 162 1.95 -6.76 -1.85
C ILE A 162 0.88 -5.96 -2.60
N LEU A 163 -0.37 -6.44 -2.64
CA LEU A 163 -1.49 -5.66 -3.18
C LEU A 163 -1.72 -4.37 -2.38
N GLY A 164 -1.60 -4.44 -1.05
CA GLY A 164 -1.62 -3.27 -0.18
C GLY A 164 -0.52 -2.25 -0.52
N PHE A 165 0.70 -2.72 -0.80
CA PHE A 165 1.80 -1.86 -1.27
C PHE A 165 1.49 -1.21 -2.62
N GLY A 166 0.97 -1.98 -3.58
CA GLY A 166 0.52 -1.43 -4.86
C GLY A 166 -0.54 -0.35 -4.70
N ARG A 167 -1.47 -0.52 -3.75
CA ARG A 167 -2.47 0.48 -3.39
C ARG A 167 -1.84 1.73 -2.77
N ALA A 168 -0.87 1.56 -1.85
CA ALA A 168 -0.18 2.67 -1.19
C ALA A 168 0.61 3.52 -2.19
N ILE A 169 1.41 2.89 -3.07
CA ILE A 169 2.28 3.60 -4.01
C ILE A 169 1.50 4.36 -5.09
N SER A 170 0.27 3.93 -5.41
CA SER A 170 -0.60 4.56 -6.40
C SER A 170 -1.48 5.67 -5.81
N GLU A 171 -1.36 5.96 -4.50
CA GLU A 171 -2.22 6.93 -3.82
C GLU A 171 -1.86 8.38 -4.20
N VAL A 172 -2.86 9.15 -4.59
CA VAL A 172 -2.72 10.57 -4.96
C VAL A 172 -3.48 11.47 -4.00
N GLY A 173 -4.78 11.21 -3.81
CA GLY A 173 -5.71 12.15 -3.18
C GLY A 173 -5.38 12.48 -1.73
N ALA A 174 -5.25 11.45 -0.89
CA ALA A 174 -4.89 11.64 0.51
C ALA A 174 -3.45 12.17 0.66
N ALA A 175 -2.53 11.70 -0.20
CA ALA A 175 -1.14 12.17 -0.20
C ALA A 175 -1.02 13.66 -0.54
N MET A 176 -1.82 14.16 -1.48
CA MET A 176 -1.89 15.61 -1.80
C MET A 176 -2.39 16.44 -0.64
N ILE A 177 -3.47 16.01 0.02
CA ILE A 177 -4.10 16.79 1.11
C ILE A 177 -3.20 16.81 2.34
N ILE A 178 -2.64 15.66 2.73
CA ILE A 178 -1.84 15.54 3.96
C ILE A 178 -0.40 16.00 3.75
N GLY A 179 0.18 15.71 2.57
CA GLY A 179 1.58 16.02 2.27
C GLY A 179 1.79 17.43 1.72
N GLY A 180 0.82 17.99 0.97
CA GLY A 180 0.97 19.31 0.35
C GLY A 180 1.98 19.38 -0.80
N ASN A 181 2.56 18.24 -1.23
CA ASN A 181 3.49 18.13 -2.36
C ASN A 181 4.73 19.06 -2.26
N ILE A 182 5.33 19.14 -1.09
CA ILE A 182 6.46 20.01 -0.77
C ILE A 182 7.77 19.39 -1.28
N ARG A 183 8.62 20.18 -1.95
CA ARG A 183 9.96 19.74 -2.37
C ARG A 183 10.85 19.53 -1.15
N ALA A 184 11.65 18.47 -1.19
CA ALA A 184 12.67 18.21 -0.18
C ALA A 184 13.83 19.23 -0.28
N PHE A 185 14.46 19.52 0.85
CA PHE A 185 15.71 20.27 0.85
C PHE A 185 16.84 19.41 0.27
N PRO A 186 17.82 20.01 -0.42
CA PRO A 186 18.97 19.28 -0.94
C PRO A 186 19.69 18.51 0.18
N GLY A 187 19.81 17.18 0.00
CA GLY A 187 20.44 16.30 0.97
C GLY A 187 19.56 15.74 2.09
N ASP A 188 18.32 16.22 2.22
CA ASP A 188 17.36 15.71 3.21
C ASP A 188 16.06 15.27 2.54
N ILE A 189 15.99 13.99 2.17
CA ILE A 189 14.84 13.39 1.49
C ILE A 189 13.57 13.48 2.35
N LEU A 190 13.69 13.35 3.66
CA LEU A 190 12.55 13.30 4.58
C LEU A 190 11.99 14.69 4.93
N SER A 191 12.64 15.76 4.51
CA SER A 191 12.11 17.14 4.63
C SER A 191 11.01 17.43 3.63
N GLY A 192 10.88 16.62 2.56
CA GLY A 192 9.86 16.79 1.54
C GLY A 192 8.68 15.83 1.70
N THR A 193 7.61 16.11 0.94
CA THR A 193 6.39 15.30 0.89
C THR A 193 5.97 15.00 -0.56
N ARG A 194 6.82 15.34 -1.53
CA ARG A 194 6.56 15.10 -2.94
C ARG A 194 6.84 13.63 -3.27
N VAL A 195 5.79 12.87 -3.61
CA VAL A 195 5.85 11.48 -4.06
C VAL A 195 5.55 11.38 -5.55
N LEU A 196 5.87 10.24 -6.18
CA LEU A 196 5.72 10.05 -7.64
C LEU A 196 4.36 10.48 -8.15
N THR A 197 3.28 10.03 -7.53
CA THR A 197 1.90 10.31 -7.97
C THR A 197 1.50 11.77 -7.82
N THR A 198 1.89 12.42 -6.73
CA THR A 198 1.60 13.84 -6.51
C THR A 198 2.47 14.75 -7.37
N ALA A 199 3.72 14.36 -7.61
CA ALA A 199 4.63 15.06 -8.51
C ALA A 199 4.15 14.99 -9.97
N ILE A 200 3.76 13.80 -10.48
CA ILE A 200 3.20 13.65 -11.82
C ILE A 200 2.00 14.59 -12.02
N SER A 201 1.09 14.65 -11.04
CA SER A 201 -0.09 15.51 -11.12
C SER A 201 0.30 17.00 -11.20
N LEU A 202 1.26 17.44 -10.39
CA LEU A 202 1.72 18.83 -10.36
C LEU A 202 2.47 19.21 -11.63
N GLU A 203 3.49 18.42 -12.02
CA GLU A 203 4.32 18.71 -13.19
C GLU A 203 3.50 18.70 -14.49
N THR A 204 2.52 17.79 -14.58
CA THR A 204 1.56 17.81 -15.68
C THR A 204 0.74 19.11 -15.71
N SER A 205 0.29 19.61 -14.57
CA SER A 205 -0.47 20.88 -14.49
C SER A 205 0.37 22.12 -14.77
N GLN A 206 1.68 22.04 -14.55
CA GLN A 206 2.65 23.10 -14.85
C GLN A 206 3.18 23.06 -16.29
N GLY A 207 2.89 22.00 -17.04
CA GLY A 207 3.34 21.80 -18.41
C GLY A 207 4.75 21.21 -18.54
N ASP A 208 5.37 20.76 -17.43
CA ASP A 208 6.65 20.01 -17.46
C ASP A 208 6.40 18.53 -17.78
N PHE A 209 6.05 18.28 -19.02
CA PHE A 209 5.77 16.92 -19.50
C PHE A 209 6.99 15.99 -19.45
N PRO A 210 8.24 16.42 -19.74
CA PRO A 210 9.40 15.55 -19.63
C PRO A 210 9.59 14.98 -18.23
N LEU A 211 9.49 15.79 -17.19
CA LEU A 211 9.61 15.34 -15.81
C LEU A 211 8.42 14.48 -15.40
N ALA A 212 7.19 14.87 -15.76
CA ALA A 212 5.99 14.06 -15.49
C ALA A 212 6.07 12.66 -16.12
N ILE A 213 6.54 12.57 -17.38
CA ILE A 213 6.74 11.28 -18.07
C ILE A 213 7.83 10.46 -17.40
N ALA A 214 8.96 11.07 -17.01
CA ALA A 214 10.04 10.36 -16.32
C ALA A 214 9.54 9.70 -15.02
N LEU A 215 8.82 10.46 -14.20
CA LEU A 215 8.23 9.97 -12.95
C LEU A 215 7.17 8.88 -13.21
N GLY A 216 6.36 9.05 -14.27
CA GLY A 216 5.37 8.06 -14.70
C GLY A 216 5.99 6.73 -15.15
N LEU A 217 7.09 6.78 -15.91
CA LEU A 217 7.83 5.58 -16.33
C LEU A 217 8.44 4.84 -15.13
N ILE A 218 8.95 5.57 -14.14
CA ILE A 218 9.47 4.98 -12.90
C ILE A 218 8.33 4.31 -12.13
N LEU A 219 7.20 4.99 -11.97
CA LEU A 219 6.01 4.44 -11.29
C LEU A 219 5.52 3.15 -11.97
N LEU A 220 5.47 3.15 -13.31
CA LEU A 220 5.13 1.98 -14.10
C LEU A 220 6.16 0.85 -13.90
N GLY A 221 7.45 1.17 -13.88
CA GLY A 221 8.52 0.21 -13.59
C GLY A 221 8.35 -0.44 -12.24
N VAL A 222 8.07 0.33 -11.19
CA VAL A 222 7.78 -0.20 -9.85
C VAL A 222 6.52 -1.08 -9.87
N ALA A 223 5.46 -0.66 -10.55
CA ALA A 223 4.23 -1.46 -10.66
C ALA A 223 4.49 -2.82 -11.36
N ILE A 224 5.32 -2.84 -12.40
CA ILE A 224 5.73 -4.08 -13.08
C ILE A 224 6.50 -4.99 -12.11
N VAL A 225 7.49 -4.46 -11.39
CA VAL A 225 8.27 -5.24 -10.41
C VAL A 225 7.36 -5.84 -9.34
N VAL A 226 6.42 -5.07 -8.82
CA VAL A 226 5.41 -5.53 -7.84
C VAL A 226 4.55 -6.64 -8.42
N ASN A 227 4.05 -6.48 -9.65
CA ASN A 227 3.19 -7.47 -10.29
C ASN A 227 3.95 -8.77 -10.62
N VAL A 228 5.18 -8.66 -11.11
CA VAL A 228 6.05 -9.84 -11.34
C VAL A 228 6.32 -10.57 -10.01
N GLY A 229 6.63 -9.82 -8.94
CA GLY A 229 6.81 -10.39 -7.60
C GLY A 229 5.57 -11.16 -7.13
N LEU A 230 4.38 -10.59 -7.31
CA LEU A 230 3.10 -11.25 -7.02
C LEU A 230 2.94 -12.57 -7.79
N ASN A 231 3.18 -12.54 -9.10
CA ASN A 231 3.04 -13.73 -9.95
C ASN A 231 4.04 -14.83 -9.55
N MET A 232 5.28 -14.48 -9.21
CA MET A 232 6.28 -15.44 -8.75
C MET A 232 5.87 -16.11 -7.43
N ILE A 233 5.29 -15.38 -6.51
CA ILE A 233 4.80 -15.90 -5.23
C ILE A 233 3.60 -16.83 -5.45
N GLN A 234 2.67 -16.44 -6.30
CA GLN A 234 1.47 -17.23 -6.60
C GLN A 234 1.81 -18.51 -7.38
N SER A 235 2.71 -18.44 -8.38
CA SER A 235 3.12 -19.61 -9.16
C SER A 235 3.94 -20.59 -8.35
N GLY A 236 4.78 -20.14 -7.42
CA GLY A 236 5.50 -21.01 -6.49
C GLY A 236 4.59 -21.82 -5.57
N SER A 237 3.41 -21.29 -5.23
CA SER A 237 2.39 -22.02 -4.45
C SER A 237 1.65 -23.07 -5.29
N LEU A 238 1.38 -22.79 -6.55
CA LEU A 238 0.68 -23.70 -7.47
C LEU A 238 1.55 -24.90 -7.85
N TRP A 239 2.86 -24.71 -8.03
CA TRP A 239 3.77 -25.80 -8.39
C TRP A 239 4.01 -26.76 -7.22
N LYS A 240 3.98 -26.29 -5.98
CA LYS A 240 4.13 -27.17 -4.80
C LYS A 240 2.92 -28.09 -4.60
N ASN A 241 1.73 -27.68 -5.02
CA ASN A 241 0.51 -28.48 -4.92
C ASN A 241 0.40 -29.55 -6.03
N SER A 242 1.05 -29.36 -7.18
CA SER A 242 1.04 -30.33 -8.29
C SER A 242 1.96 -31.56 -8.08
N TRP A 243 2.85 -31.53 -7.07
CA TRP A 243 3.74 -32.67 -6.74
C TRP A 243 3.18 -33.56 -5.62
N ASN A 244 2.09 -33.16 -4.96
CA ASN A 244 1.45 -33.89 -3.85
C ASN A 244 0.09 -34.48 -4.23
N SER A 245 -0.30 -34.42 -5.49
CA SER A 245 -1.46 -35.11 -6.08
C SER A 245 -1.00 -36.26 -6.96
#